data_5fb24f203c4aa855c4d72e6aae3e641f
#
_entry.id   5fb24f203c4aa855c4d72e6aae3e641f
#
_cell.length_a   1.000
_cell.length_b   1.000
_cell.length_c   1.000
_cell.angle_alpha   90.00
_cell.angle_beta   90.00
_cell.angle_gamma   90.00
#
_symmetry.space_group_name_H-M   'P 1'
#
loop_
_entity.id
_entity.type
_entity.pdbx_description
1 polymer ?
#
loop_
_entity_poly.entity_id
_entity_poly.type
_entity_poly.pdbx_seq_one_letter_code
_entity_poly.pdbx_strand_id
1 'polypeptide(L)'
;MKYFALWLESPIQSWGVDSRFSLRSTFSFPTKSGIAGIILSSLGRGGEERDFLRIFSALKETAVSFKASSKNAGPSKMIDFQVVGNGYDENDDWALGMIPKKRDGGKAKKGGSKLTYRHYLQNAFFGVVQEIDDSISVEVAEGLQNPHWPIYLGRRCCIPSYPVYNGMFESESEAFDKLFMIAGEKGLVESERLVEGYAEEAFDSFYLMDVPVAFGIRKEYSDRLVSIIRKTDG
;
A
#
# COMPACT_ATOMS: atom_id res chain seq x y z
N MET A 1 11.71 17.78 11.06
CA MET A 1 10.80 16.68 10.70
C MET A 1 9.43 17.24 10.39
N LYS A 2 8.76 16.72 9.35
CA LYS A 2 7.41 17.08 8.94
C LYS A 2 6.54 15.83 8.95
N TYR A 3 5.23 16.00 8.84
CA TYR A 3 4.24 14.92 8.83
C TYR A 3 3.32 15.09 7.64
N PHE A 4 3.19 14.06 6.83
CA PHE A 4 2.24 14.04 5.72
C PHE A 4 0.95 13.35 6.11
N ALA A 5 -0.18 13.97 5.77
CA ALA A 5 -1.47 13.33 5.81
C ALA A 5 -1.78 12.71 4.44
N LEU A 6 -1.87 11.39 4.38
CA LEU A 6 -2.23 10.66 3.16
C LEU A 6 -3.60 10.01 3.35
N TRP A 7 -4.52 10.23 2.40
CA TRP A 7 -5.84 9.59 2.37
C TRP A 7 -5.89 8.53 1.27
N LEU A 8 -6.19 7.30 1.66
CA LEU A 8 -6.14 6.15 0.77
C LEU A 8 -7.54 5.56 0.61
N GLU A 9 -8.19 5.95 -0.47
CA GLU A 9 -9.54 5.55 -0.84
C GLU A 9 -9.58 5.07 -2.28
N SER A 10 -10.13 3.89 -2.50
CA SER A 10 -10.31 3.27 -3.81
C SER A 10 -11.38 2.18 -3.71
N PRO A 11 -12.13 1.86 -4.77
CA PRO A 11 -13.06 0.73 -4.77
C PRO A 11 -12.42 -0.58 -4.33
N ILE A 12 -11.16 -0.80 -4.71
CA ILE A 12 -10.35 -1.94 -4.28
C ILE A 12 -8.92 -1.49 -3.95
N GLN A 13 -8.31 -2.09 -2.92
CA GLN A 13 -6.92 -1.83 -2.53
C GLN A 13 -6.18 -3.15 -2.33
N SER A 14 -4.85 -3.15 -2.44
CA SER A 14 -4.07 -4.34 -2.20
C SER A 14 -2.69 -4.01 -1.64
N TRP A 15 -2.47 -4.32 -0.39
CA TRP A 15 -1.23 -4.05 0.35
C TRP A 15 -0.45 -5.35 0.48
N GLY A 16 0.54 -5.52 -0.41
CA GLY A 16 1.23 -6.78 -0.57
C GLY A 16 2.04 -7.17 0.67
N VAL A 17 1.79 -8.40 1.14
CA VAL A 17 2.64 -9.12 2.10
C VAL A 17 3.07 -10.44 1.44
N ASP A 18 3.31 -11.48 2.15
CA ASP A 18 3.78 -12.78 1.67
C ASP A 18 2.96 -13.30 0.46
N SER A 19 3.44 -13.00 -0.74
CA SER A 19 2.81 -13.39 -2.00
C SER A 19 3.65 -14.45 -2.70
N ARG A 20 3.19 -15.71 -2.70
CA ARG A 20 3.91 -16.84 -3.31
C ARG A 20 3.18 -17.38 -4.54
N PHE A 21 3.91 -17.51 -5.65
CA PHE A 21 3.45 -18.17 -6.87
C PHE A 21 2.08 -17.66 -7.36
N SER A 22 1.05 -18.51 -7.26
CA SER A 22 -0.31 -18.25 -7.71
C SER A 22 -1.15 -17.46 -6.69
N LEU A 23 -0.74 -17.39 -5.43
CA LEU A 23 -1.45 -16.66 -4.39
C LEU A 23 -0.85 -15.27 -4.21
N ARG A 24 -1.67 -14.23 -4.35
CA ARG A 24 -1.31 -12.82 -4.16
C ARG A 24 -2.12 -12.24 -3.03
N SER A 25 -1.62 -12.37 -1.82
CA SER A 25 -2.28 -11.90 -0.60
C SER A 25 -2.30 -10.38 -0.49
N THR A 26 -3.14 -9.86 0.40
CA THR A 26 -3.16 -8.47 0.86
C THR A 26 -3.18 -8.43 2.38
N PHE A 27 -2.44 -7.50 2.94
CA PHE A 27 -2.54 -7.15 4.36
C PHE A 27 -3.80 -6.31 4.58
N SER A 28 -4.25 -6.21 5.83
CA SER A 28 -5.45 -5.45 6.20
C SER A 28 -5.22 -3.95 6.37
N PHE A 29 -3.97 -3.51 6.34
CA PHE A 29 -3.56 -2.10 6.39
C PHE A 29 -2.60 -1.77 5.23
N PRO A 30 -2.42 -0.47 4.90
CA PRO A 30 -1.30 -0.02 4.10
C PRO A 30 0.02 -0.51 4.69
N THR A 31 0.93 -0.98 3.83
CA THR A 31 2.27 -1.40 4.25
C THR A 31 3.27 -0.26 4.04
N LYS A 32 4.29 -0.17 4.87
CA LYS A 32 5.35 0.84 4.76
C LYS A 32 6.01 0.82 3.38
N SER A 33 6.26 -0.38 2.85
CA SER A 33 6.75 -0.55 1.47
C SER A 33 5.76 -0.06 0.41
N GLY A 34 4.46 -0.16 0.66
CA GLY A 34 3.41 0.37 -0.21
C GLY A 34 3.43 1.88 -0.25
N ILE A 35 3.54 2.54 0.91
CA ILE A 35 3.66 4.01 1.01
C ILE A 35 4.95 4.51 0.36
N ALA A 36 6.10 3.86 0.63
CA ALA A 36 7.36 4.17 -0.06
C ALA A 36 7.22 4.05 -1.59
N GLY A 37 6.54 3.01 -2.07
CA GLY A 37 6.27 2.81 -3.50
C GLY A 37 5.40 3.91 -4.12
N ILE A 38 4.39 4.41 -3.39
CA ILE A 38 3.58 5.56 -3.81
C ILE A 38 4.46 6.81 -3.96
N ILE A 39 5.28 7.11 -2.95
CA ILE A 39 6.18 8.27 -2.95
C ILE A 39 7.17 8.18 -4.11
N LEU A 40 7.89 7.06 -4.26
CA LEU A 40 8.86 6.88 -5.34
C LEU A 40 8.21 6.94 -6.74
N SER A 41 7.00 6.41 -6.88
CA SER A 41 6.22 6.51 -8.12
C SER A 41 5.88 7.97 -8.43
N SER A 42 5.50 8.75 -7.43
CA SER A 42 5.19 10.18 -7.59
C SER A 42 6.42 11.00 -8.00
N LEU A 43 7.58 10.64 -7.49
CA LEU A 43 8.87 11.26 -7.84
C LEU A 43 9.46 10.80 -9.19
N GLY A 44 8.82 9.82 -9.87
CA GLY A 44 9.38 9.21 -11.08
C GLY A 44 10.67 8.41 -10.82
N ARG A 45 10.88 7.96 -9.59
CA ARG A 45 12.09 7.24 -9.17
C ARG A 45 11.85 5.74 -9.21
N GLY A 46 12.83 5.01 -9.70
CA GLY A 46 12.79 3.56 -9.82
C GLY A 46 14.17 2.95 -9.67
N GLY A 47 14.21 1.61 -9.59
CA GLY A 47 15.45 0.90 -9.31
C GLY A 47 15.53 0.46 -7.85
N GLU A 48 16.74 0.36 -7.30
CA GLU A 48 16.92 -0.14 -5.92
C GLU A 48 16.58 0.89 -4.84
N GLU A 49 16.84 2.18 -5.10
CA GLU A 49 16.52 3.33 -4.24
C GLU A 49 17.00 3.21 -2.77
N ARG A 50 18.12 2.51 -2.54
CA ARG A 50 18.62 2.17 -1.19
C ARG A 50 18.85 3.39 -0.30
N ASP A 51 19.37 4.50 -0.85
CA ASP A 51 19.64 5.71 -0.05
C ASP A 51 18.36 6.39 0.41
N PHE A 52 17.38 6.53 -0.48
CA PHE A 52 16.07 7.05 -0.12
C PHE A 52 15.37 6.12 0.90
N LEU A 53 15.36 4.82 0.63
CA LEU A 53 14.70 3.84 1.50
C LEU A 53 15.34 3.76 2.88
N ARG A 54 16.67 3.94 2.99
CA ARG A 54 17.36 3.99 4.29
C ARG A 54 16.89 5.16 5.16
N ILE A 55 16.67 6.34 4.56
CA ILE A 55 16.13 7.50 5.27
C ILE A 55 14.64 7.24 5.62
N PHE A 56 13.83 6.88 4.62
CA PHE A 56 12.39 6.67 4.77
C PHE A 56 12.05 5.58 5.80
N SER A 57 12.79 4.46 5.79
CA SER A 57 12.53 3.32 6.67
C SER A 57 12.76 3.61 8.15
N ALA A 58 13.58 4.60 8.48
CA ALA A 58 13.84 5.04 9.85
C ALA A 58 12.73 5.94 10.43
N LEU A 59 11.84 6.45 9.58
CA LEU A 59 10.79 7.39 9.96
C LEU A 59 9.52 6.65 10.36
N LYS A 60 8.74 7.23 11.29
CA LYS A 60 7.51 6.64 11.79
C LYS A 60 6.38 6.72 10.77
N GLU A 61 5.55 5.69 10.80
CA GLU A 61 4.31 5.60 10.02
C GLU A 61 3.19 5.11 10.94
N THR A 62 2.08 5.82 10.93
CA THR A 62 0.85 5.39 11.61
C THR A 62 -0.27 5.31 10.59
N ALA A 63 -0.94 4.17 10.50
CA ALA A 63 -2.09 3.97 9.63
C ALA A 63 -3.37 3.84 10.45
N VAL A 64 -4.41 4.57 10.05
CA VAL A 64 -5.75 4.53 10.65
C VAL A 64 -6.71 3.92 9.66
N SER A 65 -7.46 2.92 10.08
CA SER A 65 -8.59 2.34 9.33
C SER A 65 -9.89 3.02 9.76
N PHE A 66 -10.68 3.44 8.78
CA PHE A 66 -11.99 4.04 9.01
C PHE A 66 -13.10 3.11 8.51
N LYS A 67 -14.25 3.16 9.17
CA LYS A 67 -15.48 2.45 8.79
C LYS A 67 -16.67 3.41 8.77
N ALA A 68 -17.70 3.11 7.99
CA ALA A 68 -18.95 3.84 8.13
C ALA A 68 -19.57 3.59 9.52
N SER A 69 -20.27 4.58 10.05
CA SER A 69 -20.90 4.51 11.39
C SER A 69 -22.00 3.43 11.49
N SER A 70 -22.47 2.85 10.37
CA SER A 70 -23.44 1.76 10.37
C SER A 70 -22.79 0.42 10.74
N LYS A 71 -23.44 -0.39 11.58
CA LYS A 71 -22.92 -1.60 12.23
C LYS A 71 -22.32 -2.71 11.32
N ASN A 72 -22.43 -2.62 9.99
CA ASN A 72 -21.99 -3.69 9.08
C ASN A 72 -21.09 -3.21 7.92
N ALA A 73 -20.43 -2.08 8.02
CA ALA A 73 -19.74 -1.42 6.90
C ALA A 73 -18.22 -1.35 7.09
N GLY A 74 -17.57 -2.42 7.51
CA GLY A 74 -16.11 -2.54 7.50
C GLY A 74 -15.56 -3.02 6.17
N PRO A 75 -14.21 -2.96 5.98
CA PRO A 75 -13.57 -3.48 4.78
C PRO A 75 -13.84 -4.97 4.60
N SER A 76 -14.20 -5.37 3.38
CA SER A 76 -14.38 -6.78 3.02
C SER A 76 -13.22 -7.27 2.15
N LYS A 77 -12.97 -8.59 2.16
CA LYS A 77 -11.95 -9.21 1.31
C LYS A 77 -12.59 -9.76 0.05
N MET A 78 -12.06 -9.36 -1.09
CA MET A 78 -12.42 -9.92 -2.40
C MET A 78 -11.28 -10.81 -2.92
N ILE A 79 -11.65 -11.91 -3.55
CA ILE A 79 -10.71 -12.79 -4.26
C ILE A 79 -11.03 -12.70 -5.75
N ASP A 80 -10.08 -12.19 -6.51
CA ASP A 80 -10.13 -12.17 -7.96
C ASP A 80 -9.38 -13.41 -8.49
N PHE A 81 -10.10 -14.22 -9.23
CA PHE A 81 -9.57 -15.44 -9.85
C PHE A 81 -9.24 -15.15 -11.31
N GLN A 82 -7.97 -15.32 -11.67
CA GLN A 82 -7.51 -15.07 -13.02
C GLN A 82 -6.79 -16.31 -13.60
N VAL A 83 -7.06 -16.56 -14.87
CA VAL A 83 -6.37 -17.56 -15.68
C VAL A 83 -5.44 -16.84 -16.63
N VAL A 84 -4.16 -17.18 -16.61
CA VAL A 84 -3.13 -16.58 -17.46
C VAL A 84 -2.51 -17.65 -18.34
N GLY A 85 -2.39 -17.38 -19.64
CA GLY A 85 -1.67 -18.22 -20.58
C GLY A 85 -2.48 -19.39 -21.14
N ASN A 86 -3.81 -19.29 -21.23
CA ASN A 86 -4.65 -20.30 -21.85
C ASN A 86 -4.87 -19.98 -23.34
N GLY A 87 -4.65 -20.99 -24.19
CA GLY A 87 -5.03 -20.95 -25.62
C GLY A 87 -4.25 -19.94 -26.46
N TYR A 88 -2.97 -19.66 -26.12
CA TYR A 88 -2.16 -18.83 -26.98
C TYR A 88 -1.70 -19.59 -28.23
N ASP A 89 -1.72 -18.89 -29.37
CA ASP A 89 -1.11 -19.36 -30.62
C ASP A 89 0.39 -18.95 -30.62
N GLU A 90 1.28 -19.91 -30.91
CA GLU A 90 2.73 -19.65 -31.01
C GLU A 90 3.08 -18.78 -32.22
N ASN A 91 2.18 -18.65 -33.19
CA ASN A 91 2.35 -17.79 -34.37
C ASN A 91 1.75 -16.39 -34.22
N ASP A 92 1.11 -16.10 -33.07
CA ASP A 92 0.57 -14.79 -32.76
C ASP A 92 1.51 -14.07 -31.79
N ASP A 93 2.22 -13.07 -32.30
CA ASP A 93 3.18 -12.26 -31.53
C ASP A 93 2.53 -11.58 -30.32
N TRP A 94 1.25 -11.19 -30.42
CA TRP A 94 0.49 -10.60 -29.34
C TRP A 94 0.23 -11.63 -28.21
N ALA A 95 -0.18 -12.85 -28.58
CA ALA A 95 -0.39 -13.94 -27.63
C ALA A 95 0.92 -14.35 -26.95
N LEU A 96 2.06 -14.35 -27.67
CA LEU A 96 3.39 -14.61 -27.11
C LEU A 96 3.79 -13.62 -26.01
N GLY A 97 3.38 -12.36 -26.12
CA GLY A 97 3.62 -11.33 -25.10
C GLY A 97 2.92 -11.60 -23.77
N MET A 98 1.84 -12.38 -23.77
CA MET A 98 1.04 -12.73 -22.58
C MET A 98 1.52 -13.98 -21.85
N ILE A 99 2.47 -14.73 -22.40
CA ILE A 99 2.98 -15.95 -21.78
C ILE A 99 3.78 -15.60 -20.52
N PRO A 100 3.51 -16.25 -19.38
CA PRO A 100 4.34 -16.11 -18.19
C PRO A 100 5.78 -16.50 -18.49
N LYS A 101 6.73 -15.61 -18.20
CA LYS A 101 8.16 -15.85 -18.41
C LYS A 101 8.83 -16.30 -17.12
N LYS A 102 9.84 -17.14 -17.24
CA LYS A 102 10.79 -17.46 -16.18
C LYS A 102 11.73 -16.27 -15.95
N ARG A 103 12.53 -16.33 -14.88
CA ARG A 103 13.53 -15.30 -14.56
C ARG A 103 14.62 -15.13 -15.63
N ASP A 104 14.90 -16.19 -16.39
CA ASP A 104 15.85 -16.21 -17.51
C ASP A 104 15.23 -15.71 -18.84
N GLY A 105 13.99 -15.23 -18.81
CA GLY A 105 13.24 -14.79 -20.00
C GLY A 105 12.58 -15.91 -20.78
N GLY A 106 12.84 -17.17 -20.46
CA GLY A 106 12.22 -18.32 -21.09
C GLY A 106 10.74 -18.49 -20.73
N LYS A 107 9.99 -19.22 -21.58
CA LYS A 107 8.57 -19.53 -21.34
C LYS A 107 8.42 -20.35 -20.05
N ALA A 108 7.57 -19.90 -19.12
CA ALA A 108 7.35 -20.60 -17.84
C ALA A 108 6.55 -21.90 -18.00
N LYS A 109 5.76 -22.04 -19.09
CA LYS A 109 5.00 -23.25 -19.45
C LYS A 109 4.87 -23.39 -20.95
N LYS A 110 4.92 -24.64 -21.45
CA LYS A 110 4.47 -24.99 -22.78
C LYS A 110 2.94 -25.17 -22.73
N GLY A 111 2.21 -24.19 -23.27
CA GLY A 111 0.79 -24.34 -23.61
C GLY A 111 -0.20 -24.64 -22.48
N GLY A 112 0.04 -24.19 -21.26
CA GLY A 112 -0.87 -24.41 -20.12
C GLY A 112 -1.29 -23.17 -19.36
N SER A 113 -2.53 -23.16 -18.87
CA SER A 113 -3.06 -22.10 -18.03
C SER A 113 -2.41 -22.09 -16.66
N LYS A 114 -2.09 -20.90 -16.17
CA LYS A 114 -1.70 -20.67 -14.78
C LYS A 114 -2.82 -19.93 -14.05
N LEU A 115 -3.33 -20.54 -13.00
CA LEU A 115 -4.34 -19.92 -12.14
C LEU A 115 -3.65 -18.98 -11.15
N THR A 116 -4.22 -17.79 -10.93
CA THR A 116 -3.78 -16.85 -9.90
C THR A 116 -4.97 -16.36 -9.09
N TYR A 117 -4.80 -16.33 -7.77
CA TYR A 117 -5.76 -15.80 -6.82
C TYR A 117 -5.21 -14.48 -6.29
N ARG A 118 -5.93 -13.41 -6.51
CA ARG A 118 -5.53 -12.06 -6.09
C ARG A 118 -6.51 -11.52 -5.07
N HIS A 119 -6.00 -11.30 -3.86
CA HIS A 119 -6.81 -10.76 -2.78
C HIS A 119 -6.78 -9.23 -2.82
N TYR A 120 -7.94 -8.62 -2.55
CA TYR A 120 -8.14 -7.17 -2.45
C TYR A 120 -8.94 -6.86 -1.19
N LEU A 121 -8.79 -5.64 -0.71
CA LEU A 121 -9.69 -5.01 0.24
C LEU A 121 -10.70 -4.18 -0.54
N GLN A 122 -12.00 -4.36 -0.25
CA GLN A 122 -13.09 -3.53 -0.77
C GLN A 122 -13.64 -2.66 0.35
N ASN A 123 -14.13 -1.46 0.01
CA ASN A 123 -14.70 -0.51 0.96
C ASN A 123 -13.72 -0.19 2.12
N ALA A 124 -12.43 -0.16 1.84
CA ALA A 124 -11.40 0.19 2.79
C ALA A 124 -11.07 1.70 2.67
N PHE A 125 -11.04 2.37 3.80
CA PHE A 125 -10.64 3.77 3.92
C PHE A 125 -9.52 3.85 4.93
N PHE A 126 -8.37 4.38 4.50
CA PHE A 126 -7.22 4.55 5.38
C PHE A 126 -6.74 5.99 5.37
N GLY A 127 -6.38 6.47 6.54
CA GLY A 127 -5.51 7.63 6.71
C GLY A 127 -4.12 7.16 7.12
N VAL A 128 -3.09 7.72 6.52
CA VAL A 128 -1.71 7.45 6.93
C VAL A 128 -1.06 8.76 7.32
N VAL A 129 -0.51 8.81 8.53
CA VAL A 129 0.42 9.86 8.95
C VAL A 129 1.82 9.33 8.78
N GLN A 130 2.55 9.93 7.84
CA GLN A 130 3.94 9.57 7.53
C GLN A 130 4.87 10.69 7.97
N GLU A 131 5.77 10.38 8.89
CA GLU A 131 6.89 11.24 9.21
C GLU A 131 7.82 11.36 8.00
N ILE A 132 8.34 12.56 7.72
CA ILE A 132 9.23 12.81 6.59
C ILE A 132 10.40 13.69 7.02
N ASP A 133 11.59 13.40 6.48
CA ASP A 133 12.77 14.23 6.74
C ASP A 133 12.65 15.57 6.01
N ASP A 134 13.03 16.67 6.68
CA ASP A 134 12.95 18.02 6.13
C ASP A 134 13.72 18.16 4.82
N SER A 135 14.81 17.41 4.64
CA SER A 135 15.65 17.48 3.43
C SER A 135 14.96 17.02 2.16
N ILE A 136 13.94 16.16 2.28
CA ILE A 136 13.19 15.58 1.14
C ILE A 136 11.71 15.96 1.15
N SER A 137 11.24 16.65 2.20
CA SER A 137 9.81 16.91 2.44
C SER A 137 9.16 17.71 1.31
N VAL A 138 9.84 18.75 0.81
CA VAL A 138 9.33 19.60 -0.27
C VAL A 138 9.26 18.82 -1.58
N GLU A 139 10.34 18.13 -1.95
CA GLU A 139 10.40 17.29 -3.17
C GLU A 139 9.29 16.25 -3.19
N VAL A 140 9.09 15.56 -2.05
CA VAL A 140 8.05 14.53 -1.92
C VAL A 140 6.65 15.13 -1.98
N ALA A 141 6.42 16.29 -1.33
CA ALA A 141 5.14 17.00 -1.38
C ALA A 141 4.76 17.43 -2.81
N GLU A 142 5.71 17.99 -3.55
CA GLU A 142 5.53 18.38 -4.95
C GLU A 142 5.25 17.17 -5.83
N GLY A 143 6.01 16.09 -5.65
CA GLY A 143 5.80 14.84 -6.36
C GLY A 143 4.42 14.22 -6.11
N LEU A 144 3.94 14.20 -4.87
CA LEU A 144 2.62 13.67 -4.53
C LEU A 144 1.47 14.54 -5.05
N GLN A 145 1.67 15.88 -5.22
CA GLN A 145 0.69 16.77 -5.82
C GLN A 145 0.67 16.68 -7.36
N ASN A 146 1.84 16.48 -7.97
CA ASN A 146 2.02 16.39 -9.42
C ASN A 146 2.81 15.11 -9.76
N PRO A 147 2.20 13.92 -9.63
CA PRO A 147 2.93 12.67 -9.72
C PRO A 147 3.47 12.42 -11.13
N HIS A 148 4.76 12.06 -11.21
CA HIS A 148 5.43 11.72 -12.47
C HIS A 148 4.80 10.46 -13.10
N TRP A 149 4.52 9.44 -12.29
CA TRP A 149 3.76 8.26 -12.70
C TRP A 149 2.44 8.15 -11.93
N PRO A 150 1.40 7.57 -12.55
CA PRO A 150 0.12 7.37 -11.88
C PRO A 150 0.26 6.65 -10.55
N ILE A 151 -0.41 7.16 -9.52
CA ILE A 151 -0.45 6.56 -8.20
C ILE A 151 -1.49 5.43 -8.18
N TYR A 152 -1.13 4.29 -7.57
CA TYR A 152 -2.00 3.15 -7.34
C TYR A 152 -1.90 2.69 -5.89
N LEU A 153 -3.03 2.30 -5.30
CA LEU A 153 -3.06 1.77 -3.93
C LEU A 153 -2.71 0.26 -3.94
N GLY A 154 -1.46 0.00 -4.30
CA GLY A 154 -0.87 -1.32 -4.46
C GLY A 154 -0.80 -1.78 -5.89
N ARG A 155 -1.81 -2.48 -6.41
CA ARG A 155 -1.82 -2.94 -7.81
C ARG A 155 -2.36 -1.86 -8.76
N ARG A 156 -1.98 -1.94 -10.05
CA ARG A 156 -2.37 -0.96 -11.08
C ARG A 156 -3.87 -0.79 -11.27
N CYS A 157 -4.69 -1.77 -10.88
CA CYS A 157 -6.15 -1.67 -10.90
C CYS A 157 -6.74 -0.93 -9.68
N CYS A 158 -5.93 -0.65 -8.66
CA CYS A 158 -6.35 0.03 -7.44
C CYS A 158 -6.14 1.55 -7.58
N ILE A 159 -6.98 2.19 -8.38
CA ILE A 159 -6.88 3.63 -8.69
C ILE A 159 -7.49 4.41 -7.54
N PRO A 160 -6.80 5.40 -6.95
CA PRO A 160 -7.36 6.27 -5.93
C PRO A 160 -8.63 7.00 -6.44
N SER A 161 -9.67 7.06 -5.61
CA SER A 161 -10.90 7.83 -5.86
C SER A 161 -10.93 9.18 -5.15
N TYR A 162 -9.87 9.48 -4.40
CA TYR A 162 -9.67 10.74 -3.69
C TYR A 162 -8.19 11.13 -3.74
N PRO A 163 -7.82 12.43 -3.69
CA PRO A 163 -6.42 12.85 -3.64
C PRO A 163 -5.67 12.18 -2.50
N VAL A 164 -4.54 11.52 -2.84
CA VAL A 164 -3.74 10.78 -1.85
C VAL A 164 -3.05 11.73 -0.88
N TYR A 165 -2.46 12.81 -1.37
CA TYR A 165 -1.79 13.82 -0.55
C TYR A 165 -2.76 14.87 -0.03
N ASN A 166 -2.79 15.06 1.29
CA ASN A 166 -3.72 15.98 1.96
C ASN A 166 -3.04 17.00 2.88
N GLY A 167 -1.76 17.24 2.67
CA GLY A 167 -1.01 18.29 3.34
C GLY A 167 0.24 17.81 4.07
N MET A 168 1.08 18.79 4.38
CA MET A 168 2.30 18.65 5.18
C MET A 168 2.14 19.53 6.43
N PHE A 169 2.47 18.98 7.59
CA PHE A 169 2.20 19.57 8.91
C PHE A 169 3.47 19.56 9.77
N GLU A 170 3.50 20.43 10.77
CA GLU A 170 4.61 20.53 11.72
C GLU A 170 4.51 19.47 12.83
N SER A 171 3.32 18.95 13.09
CA SER A 171 3.08 17.93 14.12
C SER A 171 2.24 16.77 13.62
N GLU A 172 2.44 15.61 14.25
CA GLU A 172 1.65 14.40 14.00
C GLU A 172 0.15 14.65 14.29
N SER A 173 -0.16 15.41 15.36
CA SER A 173 -1.53 15.76 15.74
C SER A 173 -2.27 16.52 14.64
N GLU A 174 -1.64 17.56 14.07
CA GLU A 174 -2.24 18.32 12.97
C GLU A 174 -2.52 17.45 11.73
N ALA A 175 -1.62 16.51 11.42
CA ALA A 175 -1.81 15.57 10.33
C ALA A 175 -3.00 14.63 10.61
N PHE A 176 -3.16 14.15 11.85
CA PHE A 176 -4.34 13.39 12.26
C PHE A 176 -5.62 14.20 12.19
N ASP A 177 -5.63 15.44 12.69
CA ASP A 177 -6.80 16.33 12.64
C ASP A 177 -7.29 16.49 11.20
N LYS A 178 -6.38 16.63 10.24
CA LYS A 178 -6.71 16.66 8.81
C LYS A 178 -7.39 15.38 8.34
N LEU A 179 -6.88 14.21 8.72
CA LEU A 179 -7.46 12.92 8.34
C LEU A 179 -8.83 12.70 8.98
N PHE A 180 -9.00 13.07 10.26
CA PHE A 180 -10.28 12.97 10.95
C PHE A 180 -11.33 13.96 10.40
N MET A 181 -10.91 15.13 9.95
CA MET A 181 -11.79 16.07 9.24
C MET A 181 -12.33 15.44 7.97
N ILE A 182 -11.47 14.83 7.12
CA ILE A 182 -11.88 14.14 5.90
C ILE A 182 -12.83 12.96 6.22
N ALA A 183 -12.50 12.18 7.25
CA ALA A 183 -13.34 11.08 7.69
C ALA A 183 -14.73 11.56 8.12
N GLY A 184 -14.80 12.65 8.91
CA GLY A 184 -16.04 13.25 9.38
C GLY A 184 -16.94 13.75 8.23
N GLU A 185 -16.35 14.43 7.24
CA GLU A 185 -17.06 14.87 6.03
C GLU A 185 -17.70 13.69 5.25
N LYS A 186 -17.09 12.50 5.35
CA LYS A 186 -17.58 11.26 4.70
C LYS A 186 -18.48 10.40 5.60
N GLY A 187 -18.74 10.82 6.83
CA GLY A 187 -19.53 10.05 7.81
C GLY A 187 -18.82 8.78 8.27
N LEU A 188 -17.48 8.80 8.26
CA LEU A 188 -16.64 7.68 8.69
C LEU A 188 -16.13 7.91 10.11
N VAL A 189 -15.90 6.81 10.85
CA VAL A 189 -15.32 6.80 12.18
C VAL A 189 -14.09 5.89 12.21
N GLU A 190 -13.13 6.19 13.08
CA GLU A 190 -11.97 5.34 13.31
C GLU A 190 -12.42 3.97 13.82
N SER A 191 -11.89 2.90 13.25
CA SER A 191 -12.12 1.52 13.68
C SER A 191 -10.88 0.91 14.32
N GLU A 192 -9.76 1.00 13.66
CA GLU A 192 -8.50 0.43 14.11
C GLU A 192 -7.34 1.35 13.72
N ARG A 193 -6.25 1.25 14.47
CA ARG A 193 -5.00 1.96 14.20
C ARG A 193 -3.83 0.98 14.23
N LEU A 194 -2.96 1.05 13.23
CA LEU A 194 -1.68 0.37 13.19
C LEU A 194 -0.58 1.37 13.55
N VAL A 195 0.15 1.10 14.62
CA VAL A 195 1.27 1.92 15.09
C VAL A 195 2.57 1.13 15.09
N GLU A 196 3.70 1.79 14.92
CA GLU A 196 5.02 1.15 15.06
C GLU A 196 5.39 1.00 16.53
N GLY A 197 6.00 -0.14 16.87
CA GLY A 197 6.40 -0.48 18.23
C GLY A 197 5.31 -1.22 19.01
N TYR A 198 5.62 -1.45 20.29
CA TYR A 198 4.68 -2.04 21.23
C TYR A 198 3.77 -0.97 21.84
N ALA A 199 2.48 -1.26 21.94
CA ALA A 199 1.51 -0.44 22.65
C ALA A 199 0.77 -1.30 23.70
N GLU A 200 0.67 -0.82 24.94
CA GLU A 200 0.03 -1.57 26.03
C GLU A 200 -1.47 -1.83 25.78
N GLU A 201 -2.14 -0.87 25.14
CA GLU A 201 -3.55 -0.94 24.77
C GLU A 201 -3.82 -1.74 23.47
N ALA A 202 -2.79 -2.36 22.89
CA ALA A 202 -2.92 -3.06 21.62
C ALA A 202 -3.79 -4.32 21.76
N PHE A 203 -4.67 -4.52 20.78
CA PHE A 203 -5.38 -5.78 20.59
C PHE A 203 -4.41 -6.90 20.19
N ASP A 204 -3.41 -6.59 19.36
CA ASP A 204 -2.40 -7.53 18.88
C ASP A 204 -1.10 -6.79 18.54
N SER A 205 0.04 -7.45 18.73
CA SER A 205 1.37 -6.94 18.38
C SER A 205 2.19 -8.05 17.75
N PHE A 206 2.77 -7.78 16.59
CA PHE A 206 3.52 -8.77 15.82
C PHE A 206 4.62 -8.11 14.94
N TYR A 207 5.55 -8.94 14.48
CA TYR A 207 6.54 -8.50 13.49
C TYR A 207 5.96 -8.58 12.09
N LEU A 208 6.10 -7.48 11.33
CA LEU A 208 5.65 -7.36 9.95
C LEU A 208 6.86 -7.08 9.05
N MET A 209 7.07 -7.94 8.06
CA MET A 209 8.15 -7.80 7.06
C MET A 209 7.70 -6.87 5.93
N ASP A 210 7.62 -5.58 6.19
CA ASP A 210 7.15 -4.58 5.22
C ASP A 210 8.04 -3.33 5.10
N VAL A 211 9.13 -3.26 5.86
CA VAL A 211 10.08 -2.15 5.78
C VAL A 211 10.96 -2.32 4.55
N PRO A 212 10.90 -1.42 3.55
CA PRO A 212 11.66 -1.60 2.32
C PRO A 212 13.14 -1.27 2.53
N VAL A 213 14.03 -2.17 2.12
CA VAL A 213 15.48 -2.01 2.11
C VAL A 213 16.00 -1.74 0.71
N ALA A 214 15.44 -2.45 -0.29
CA ALA A 214 15.70 -2.22 -1.69
C ALA A 214 14.51 -2.64 -2.55
N PHE A 215 14.27 -1.87 -3.62
CA PHE A 215 13.31 -2.21 -4.67
C PHE A 215 14.03 -2.77 -5.92
N GLY A 216 13.45 -2.63 -7.09
CA GLY A 216 14.04 -3.10 -8.34
C GLY A 216 13.87 -4.61 -8.56
N ILE A 217 14.89 -5.25 -9.16
CA ILE A 217 14.83 -6.67 -9.57
C ILE A 217 14.88 -7.60 -8.35
N ARG A 218 15.69 -7.27 -7.36
CA ARG A 218 15.81 -8.00 -6.09
C ARG A 218 15.28 -7.11 -4.97
N LYS A 219 14.04 -7.33 -4.62
CA LYS A 219 13.41 -6.62 -3.50
C LYS A 219 13.88 -7.20 -2.18
N GLU A 220 14.25 -6.32 -1.27
CA GLU A 220 14.67 -6.66 0.08
C GLU A 220 13.80 -5.91 1.09
N TYR A 221 13.38 -6.61 2.13
CA TYR A 221 12.57 -6.06 3.21
C TYR A 221 13.15 -6.47 4.56
N SER A 222 12.92 -5.66 5.59
CA SER A 222 13.17 -6.00 6.98
C SER A 222 11.89 -5.97 7.80
N ASP A 223 11.96 -6.55 8.99
CA ASP A 223 10.84 -6.58 9.92
C ASP A 223 10.75 -5.29 10.73
N ARG A 224 9.53 -4.91 11.08
CA ARG A 224 9.23 -3.96 12.16
C ARG A 224 8.20 -4.56 13.12
N LEU A 225 8.29 -4.21 14.40
CA LEU A 225 7.24 -4.47 15.36
C LEU A 225 6.10 -3.49 15.12
N VAL A 226 4.88 -3.99 15.04
CA VAL A 226 3.67 -3.18 14.88
C VAL A 226 2.61 -3.63 15.88
N SER A 227 1.77 -2.70 16.31
CA SER A 227 0.64 -2.94 17.21
C SER A 227 -0.65 -2.46 16.57
N ILE A 228 -1.71 -3.25 16.69
CA ILE A 228 -3.07 -2.89 16.27
C ILE A 228 -3.88 -2.48 17.50
N ILE A 229 -4.32 -1.22 17.51
CA ILE A 229 -5.20 -0.65 18.51
C ILE A 229 -6.61 -0.62 17.95
N ARG A 230 -7.58 -1.20 18.65
CA ARG A 230 -9.00 -1.16 18.28
C ARG A 230 -9.73 -0.09 19.06
N LYS A 231 -10.54 0.69 18.36
CA LYS A 231 -11.52 1.54 19.03
C LYS A 231 -12.71 0.67 19.43
N THR A 232 -12.97 0.58 20.71
CA THR A 232 -14.23 0.01 21.23
C THR A 232 -15.36 0.96 20.83
N ASP A 233 -16.40 0.41 20.19
CA ASP A 233 -17.65 1.14 19.96
C ASP A 233 -18.24 1.45 21.35
N GLY A 234 -18.20 2.73 21.76
CA GLY A 234 -18.81 3.21 23.00
C GLY A 234 -20.35 3.21 22.92
#